data_768f04020231deb09e3e009861239912
#
_entry.id   768f04020231deb09e3e009861239912
#
_cell.length_a   1.000
_cell.length_b   1.000
_cell.length_c   1.000
_cell.angle_alpha   90.00
_cell.angle_beta   90.00
_cell.angle_gamma   90.00
#
_symmetry.space_group_name_H-M   'P 1'
#
loop_
_entity.id
_entity.type
_entity.pdbx_description
1 polymer ?
#
loop_
_entity_poly.entity_id
_entity_poly.type
_entity_poly.pdbx_seq_one_letter_code
_entity_poly.pdbx_strand_id
1 'polypeptide(L)' 'MERAETQMKILEVGKKEFLEKGFKDASLNKIVAEAGFTKGAFYGYYPDKTALFEDL' A
#
# COMPACT_ATOMS: atom_id res chain seq x y z
N MET A 1 3.31 -10.29 -16.66
CA MET A 1 2.54 -9.08 -16.91
C MET A 1 3.01 -7.95 -16.00
N GLU A 2 3.13 -6.76 -16.55
CA GLU A 2 3.58 -5.63 -15.77
C GLU A 2 2.46 -5.09 -14.89
N ARG A 3 2.83 -4.65 -13.70
CA ARG A 3 1.88 -4.00 -12.81
C ARG A 3 1.75 -2.54 -13.20
N ALA A 4 0.58 -1.96 -12.94
CA ALA A 4 0.40 -0.52 -13.18
C ALA A 4 1.35 0.29 -12.30
N GLU A 5 1.76 1.46 -12.78
CA GLU A 5 2.63 2.33 -11.99
C GLU A 5 2.02 2.68 -10.64
N THR A 6 0.71 2.92 -10.62
CA THR A 6 -0.03 3.19 -9.40
C THR A 6 0.13 2.06 -8.40
N GLN A 7 -0.04 0.82 -8.86
CA GLN A 7 0.09 -0.35 -8.00
C GLN A 7 1.51 -0.50 -7.48
N MET A 8 2.50 -0.29 -8.34
CA MET A 8 3.90 -0.36 -7.95
C MET A 8 4.24 0.69 -6.89
N LYS A 9 3.68 1.87 -7.01
CA LYS A 9 3.89 2.93 -6.04
C LYS A 9 3.29 2.56 -4.68
N ILE A 10 2.11 2.01 -4.69
CA ILE A 10 1.44 1.54 -3.47
C ILE A 10 2.28 0.45 -2.81
N LEU A 11 2.78 -0.50 -3.58
CA LEU A 11 3.62 -1.58 -3.05
C LEU A 11 4.92 -1.05 -2.45
N GLU A 12 5.57 -0.11 -3.13
CA GLU A 12 6.81 0.47 -2.64
C GLU A 12 6.62 1.20 -1.32
N VAL A 13 5.62 2.07 -1.25
CA VAL A 13 5.33 2.82 -0.03
C VAL A 13 4.85 1.89 1.09
N GLY A 14 4.01 0.92 0.74
CA GLY A 14 3.53 -0.07 1.69
C GLY A 14 4.66 -0.89 2.30
N LYS A 15 5.58 -1.34 1.47
CA LYS A 15 6.74 -2.09 1.94
C LYS A 15 7.56 -1.28 2.94
N LYS A 16 7.80 -0.02 2.62
CA LYS A 16 8.54 0.87 3.50
C LYS A 16 7.84 1.02 4.86
N GLU A 17 6.55 1.24 4.83
CA GLU A 17 5.77 1.43 6.06
C GLU A 17 5.79 0.16 6.91
N PHE A 18 5.61 -1.01 6.29
CA PHE A 18 5.66 -2.28 7.00
C PHE A 18 7.03 -2.55 7.62
N LEU A 19 8.10 -2.22 6.89
CA LEU A 19 9.45 -2.42 7.41
C LEU A 19 9.77 -1.49 8.57
N GLU A 20 9.26 -0.26 8.54
CA GLU A 20 9.52 0.71 9.60
C GLU A 20 8.71 0.43 10.86
N LYS A 21 7.45 0.06 10.72
CA LYS A 21 6.54 -0.03 11.86
C LYS A 21 6.02 -1.42 12.15
N GLY A 22 6.25 -2.37 11.27
CA GLY A 22 5.65 -3.68 11.35
C GLY A 22 4.22 -3.66 10.83
N PHE A 23 3.69 -4.83 10.51
CA PHE A 23 2.36 -4.94 9.91
C PHE A 23 1.27 -4.34 10.81
N LYS A 24 1.34 -4.66 12.10
CA LYS A 24 0.30 -4.25 13.04
C LYS A 24 0.18 -2.73 13.16
N ASP A 25 1.32 -2.05 13.20
CA ASP A 25 1.34 -0.61 13.43
C ASP A 25 1.39 0.21 12.13
N ALA A 26 1.52 -0.43 11.00
CA ALA A 26 1.55 0.26 9.72
C ALA A 26 0.22 0.95 9.45
N SER A 27 0.29 2.22 9.02
CA SER A 27 -0.89 3.04 8.79
C SER A 27 -1.27 3.06 7.32
N LEU A 28 -2.47 2.58 7.01
CA LEU A 28 -2.99 2.64 5.66
C LEU A 28 -3.16 4.07 5.17
N ASN A 29 -3.61 4.96 6.06
CA ASN A 29 -3.75 6.37 5.72
C ASN A 29 -2.42 6.99 5.29
N LYS A 30 -1.34 6.63 5.99
CA LYS A 30 -0.02 7.14 5.66
C LYS A 30 0.46 6.57 4.33
N ILE A 31 0.19 5.29 4.09
CA ILE A 31 0.58 4.65 2.83
C ILE A 31 -0.07 5.36 1.64
N VAL A 32 -1.38 5.58 1.69
CA VAL A 32 -2.06 6.23 0.56
C VAL A 32 -1.63 7.69 0.40
N ALA A 33 -1.41 8.39 1.51
CA ALA A 33 -0.97 9.79 1.47
C ALA A 33 0.42 9.91 0.84
N GLU A 34 1.36 9.08 1.26
CA GLU A 34 2.72 9.11 0.71
C GLU A 34 2.77 8.67 -0.75
N ALA A 35 1.92 7.71 -1.12
CA ALA A 35 1.85 7.26 -2.49
C ALA A 35 1.14 8.26 -3.41
N GLY A 36 0.46 9.25 -2.84
CA GLY A 36 -0.21 10.29 -3.60
C GLY A 36 -1.57 9.88 -4.12
N PHE A 37 -2.24 8.95 -3.43
CA PHE A 37 -3.55 8.47 -3.85
C PHE A 37 -4.61 8.69 -2.79
N THR A 38 -5.86 8.45 -3.17
CA THR A 38 -6.98 8.45 -2.22
C THR A 38 -7.18 7.03 -1.70
N LYS A 39 -7.92 6.92 -0.60
CA LYS A 39 -8.29 5.60 -0.09
C LYS A 39 -9.13 4.83 -1.09
N GLY A 40 -10.01 5.53 -1.82
CA GLY A 40 -10.82 4.89 -2.85
C GLY A 40 -9.97 4.26 -3.93
N ALA A 41 -8.92 4.95 -4.37
CA ALA A 41 -8.01 4.41 -5.38
C ALA A 41 -7.26 3.19 -4.83
N PHE A 42 -6.83 3.25 -3.56
CA PHE A 42 -6.17 2.12 -2.92
C PHE A 42 -7.08 0.89 -2.88
N TYR A 43 -8.32 1.09 -2.43
CA TYR A 43 -9.25 -0.03 -2.33
C TYR A 43 -9.64 -0.63 -3.68
N GLY A 44 -9.38 0.09 -4.76
CA GLY A 44 -9.53 -0.47 -6.10
C GLY A 44 -8.49 -1.54 -6.41
N TYR A 45 -7.35 -1.49 -5.73
CA TYR A 45 -6.26 -2.46 -5.91
C TYR A 45 -6.22 -3.51 -4.80
N TYR A 46 -6.44 -3.09 -3.56
CA TYR A 46 -6.36 -3.97 -2.40
C TYR A 46 -7.50 -3.67 -1.45
N PRO A 47 -8.25 -4.69 -1.01
CA PRO A 47 -9.39 -4.46 -0.12
C PRO A 47 -9.00 -4.04 1.29
N ASP A 48 -7.80 -4.39 1.72
CA ASP A 48 -7.31 -4.03 3.05
C ASP A 48 -5.79 -4.13 3.12
N LYS A 49 -5.27 -3.84 4.29
CA LYS A 49 -3.82 -3.85 4.55
C LYS A 49 -3.23 -5.25 4.40
N THR A 50 -3.98 -6.26 4.80
CA THR A 50 -3.54 -7.65 4.71
C THR A 50 -3.29 -8.05 3.25
N ALA A 51 -4.22 -7.68 2.37
CA ALA A 51 -4.08 -7.99 0.95
C ALA A 51 -2.82 -7.34 0.36
N LEU A 52 -2.54 -6.11 0.75
CA LEU A 52 -1.32 -5.43 0.32
C LEU A 52 -0.08 -6.15 0.83
N PHE A 53 -0.09 -6.53 2.08
CA PHE A 53 1.05 -7.23 2.68
C PHE A 53 1.33 -8.55 1.99
N GLU A 54 0.27 -9.29 1.65
CA GLU A 54 0.41 -10.58 0.98
C GLU A 54 0.97 -10.46 -0.44
N ASP A 55 0.79 -9.30 -1.07
CA ASP A 55 1.26 -9.06 -2.43
C ASP A 55 2.71 -8.55 -2.46
N LEU A 56 3.26 -8.30 -1.32
CA LEU A 56 4.66 -7.91 -1.21
C LEU A 56 5.56 -9.15 -1.21
#